data_8d6680471821144e09f52227ba20036f
#
_entry.id   8d6680471821144e09f52227ba20036f
#
_cell.length_a   1.000
_cell.length_b   1.000
_cell.length_c   1.000
_cell.angle_alpha   90.00
_cell.angle_beta   90.00
_cell.angle_gamma   90.00
#
_symmetry.space_group_name_H-M   'P 1'
#
loop_
_entity.id
_entity.type
_entity.pdbx_description
1 polymer ?
#
loop_
_entity_poly.entity_id
_entity_poly.type
_entity_poly.pdbx_seq_one_letter_code
_entity_poly.pdbx_strand_id
1 'polypeptide(L)'
;DLGPLIKENKITETVIVQAADTVAETDFILDIARQTPYVKGVVGWVDFEDSNVKSCIDRLSQNPLLKGFRPMIHDIKDVNWMLKDTLTESLDYLVKKGLSFDALVRPNHLKNLLVFAKKYPDLPIVIDHIAKPVIPKGEIDEWLKDMSALASLDNIWCKFSGIVTEIGENYTKGQIVPYVERIFELFESQRIMWGSDWPVLTMVES
;
A
#
# COMPACT_ATOMS: atom_id res chain seq x y z
N ASP A 1 -10.26 16.22 11.64
CA ASP A 1 -9.24 15.96 12.65
C ASP A 1 -9.32 14.49 13.10
N LEU A 2 -8.25 13.72 12.86
CA LEU A 2 -8.17 12.29 13.19
C LEU A 2 -7.96 12.04 14.71
N GLY A 3 -7.44 13.02 15.45
CA GLY A 3 -7.07 12.86 16.86
C GLY A 3 -8.18 12.33 17.77
N PRO A 4 -9.41 12.87 17.75
CA PRO A 4 -10.54 12.34 18.53
C PRO A 4 -10.86 10.88 18.20
N LEU A 5 -10.87 10.51 16.90
CA LEU A 5 -11.17 9.15 16.44
C LEU A 5 -10.11 8.14 16.90
N ILE A 6 -8.84 8.52 16.85
CA ILE A 6 -7.73 7.70 17.34
C ILE A 6 -7.90 7.40 18.83
N LYS A 7 -8.22 8.42 19.63
CA LYS A 7 -8.40 8.27 21.07
C LYS A 7 -9.61 7.39 21.42
N GLU A 8 -10.73 7.60 20.75
CA GLU A 8 -11.97 6.82 20.93
C GLU A 8 -11.75 5.34 20.62
N ASN A 9 -11.03 5.05 19.52
CA ASN A 9 -10.75 3.69 19.07
C ASN A 9 -9.50 3.08 19.71
N LYS A 10 -8.87 3.75 20.70
CA LYS A 10 -7.68 3.27 21.42
C LYS A 10 -6.49 2.95 20.50
N ILE A 11 -6.38 3.67 19.38
CA ILE A 11 -5.25 3.56 18.46
C ILE A 11 -4.11 4.42 19.04
N THR A 12 -2.95 3.84 19.19
CA THR A 12 -1.79 4.51 19.82
C THR A 12 -0.87 5.15 18.80
N GLU A 13 -0.75 4.56 17.62
CA GLU A 13 0.20 4.96 16.58
C GLU A 13 -0.41 4.82 15.19
N THR A 14 0.02 5.67 14.26
CA THR A 14 -0.44 5.66 12.88
C THR A 14 0.71 5.83 11.90
N VAL A 15 0.49 5.39 10.67
CA VAL A 15 1.32 5.69 9.50
C VAL A 15 0.48 6.50 8.52
N ILE A 16 1.00 7.65 8.08
CA ILE A 16 0.38 8.44 7.01
C ILE A 16 0.85 7.90 5.67
N VAL A 17 -0.09 7.70 4.76
CA VAL A 17 0.21 7.31 3.39
C VAL A 17 -0.22 8.44 2.46
N GLN A 18 0.63 8.79 1.48
CA GLN A 18 0.36 9.85 0.52
C GLN A 18 -0.97 9.62 -0.22
N ALA A 19 -1.62 10.69 -0.65
CA ALA A 19 -2.84 10.69 -1.45
C ALA A 19 -2.62 11.27 -2.86
N ALA A 20 -1.65 12.16 -3.04
CA ALA A 20 -1.28 12.71 -4.35
C ALA A 20 0.11 12.25 -4.80
N ASP A 21 0.27 12.05 -6.11
CA ASP A 21 1.49 11.61 -6.77
C ASP A 21 2.49 12.76 -6.97
N THR A 22 2.86 13.40 -5.86
CA THR A 22 3.83 14.51 -5.86
C THR A 22 4.83 14.41 -4.72
N VAL A 23 6.07 14.83 -4.99
CA VAL A 23 7.10 14.98 -3.96
C VAL A 23 6.72 16.08 -2.95
N ALA A 24 6.01 17.10 -3.39
CA ALA A 24 5.55 18.19 -2.54
C ALA A 24 4.59 17.70 -1.43
N GLU A 25 3.71 16.76 -1.76
CA GLU A 25 2.87 16.13 -0.73
C GLU A 25 3.69 15.26 0.22
N THR A 26 4.67 14.53 -0.26
CA THR A 26 5.57 13.78 0.61
C THR A 26 6.25 14.69 1.63
N ASP A 27 6.78 15.83 1.20
CA ASP A 27 7.35 16.85 2.10
C ASP A 27 6.30 17.36 3.10
N PHE A 28 5.09 17.66 2.64
CA PHE A 28 3.99 18.17 3.47
C PHE A 28 3.57 17.17 4.56
N ILE A 29 3.36 15.89 4.21
CA ILE A 29 2.95 14.88 5.19
C ILE A 29 4.09 14.50 6.17
N LEU A 30 5.35 14.61 5.74
CA LEU A 30 6.50 14.48 6.63
C LEU A 30 6.56 15.63 7.64
N ASP A 31 6.19 16.85 7.25
CA ASP A 31 6.09 18.00 8.15
C ASP A 31 4.96 17.82 9.16
N ILE A 32 3.79 17.33 8.74
CA ILE A 32 2.68 16.96 9.64
C ILE A 32 3.13 15.91 10.64
N ALA A 33 3.81 14.85 10.15
CA ALA A 33 4.24 13.74 10.98
C ALA A 33 5.20 14.19 12.09
N ARG A 34 6.13 15.12 11.80
CA ARG A 34 7.05 15.69 12.80
C ARG A 34 6.33 16.42 13.94
N GLN A 35 5.17 17.01 13.65
CA GLN A 35 4.38 17.78 14.61
C GLN A 35 3.30 16.94 15.32
N THR A 36 3.12 15.69 14.91
CA THR A 36 2.03 14.83 15.37
C THR A 36 2.58 13.60 16.09
N PRO A 37 2.61 13.56 17.43
CA PRO A 37 3.33 12.52 18.20
C PRO A 37 2.88 11.10 17.98
N TYR A 38 1.62 10.87 17.58
CA TYR A 38 1.09 9.53 17.29
C TYR A 38 1.39 9.05 15.87
N VAL A 39 1.95 9.91 15.00
CA VAL A 39 2.40 9.48 13.66
C VAL A 39 3.82 8.94 13.77
N LYS A 40 4.02 7.66 13.44
CA LYS A 40 5.31 6.95 13.56
C LYS A 40 5.92 6.59 12.21
N GLY A 41 5.22 6.87 11.13
CA GLY A 41 5.73 6.62 9.79
C GLY A 41 4.99 7.39 8.73
N VAL A 42 5.64 7.54 7.60
CA VAL A 42 5.11 8.12 6.38
C VAL A 42 5.49 7.24 5.21
N VAL A 43 4.51 6.90 4.39
CA VAL A 43 4.73 6.35 3.05
C VAL A 43 4.47 7.47 2.06
N GLY A 44 5.53 7.92 1.39
CA GLY A 44 5.50 9.04 0.46
C GLY A 44 5.33 8.60 -0.98
N TRP A 45 5.64 9.52 -1.87
CA TRP A 45 5.70 9.30 -3.31
C TRP A 45 6.97 9.92 -3.91
N VAL A 46 7.53 9.25 -4.90
CA VAL A 46 8.54 9.77 -5.82
C VAL A 46 8.22 9.30 -7.22
N ASP A 47 8.67 10.05 -8.23
CA ASP A 47 8.67 9.56 -9.60
C ASP A 47 9.83 8.56 -9.79
N PHE A 48 9.49 7.28 -9.90
CA PHE A 48 10.48 6.22 -10.08
C PHE A 48 11.17 6.26 -11.45
N GLU A 49 10.61 6.98 -12.42
CA GLU A 49 11.17 7.15 -13.77
C GLU A 49 12.00 8.45 -13.91
N ASP A 50 12.04 9.32 -12.87
CA ASP A 50 12.86 10.52 -12.87
C ASP A 50 14.36 10.17 -12.77
N SER A 51 15.17 10.75 -13.62
CA SER A 51 16.65 10.60 -13.60
C SER A 51 17.30 11.01 -12.26
N ASN A 52 16.64 11.89 -11.49
CA ASN A 52 17.10 12.40 -10.19
C ASN A 52 16.48 11.67 -9.00
N VAL A 53 15.72 10.58 -9.22
CA VAL A 53 14.98 9.88 -8.17
C VAL A 53 15.84 9.50 -6.97
N LYS A 54 17.09 9.05 -7.19
CA LYS A 54 18.02 8.68 -6.10
C LYS A 54 18.32 9.85 -5.18
N SER A 55 18.59 11.03 -5.75
CA SER A 55 18.84 12.25 -4.98
C SER A 55 17.60 12.69 -4.20
N CYS A 56 16.41 12.52 -4.80
CA CYS A 56 15.15 12.78 -4.12
C CYS A 56 14.93 11.82 -2.95
N ILE A 57 15.15 10.51 -3.14
CA ILE A 57 15.07 9.51 -2.08
C ILE A 57 16.07 9.83 -0.97
N ASP A 58 17.33 10.20 -1.29
CA ASP A 58 18.33 10.58 -0.31
C ASP A 58 17.87 11.75 0.56
N ARG A 59 17.32 12.78 -0.05
CA ARG A 59 16.82 13.95 0.66
C ARG A 59 15.67 13.59 1.59
N LEU A 60 14.68 12.88 1.07
CA LEU A 60 13.49 12.51 1.83
C LEU A 60 13.81 11.53 2.97
N SER A 61 14.71 10.57 2.74
CA SER A 61 15.12 9.56 3.72
C SER A 61 16.00 10.09 4.86
N GLN A 62 16.39 11.38 4.83
CA GLN A 62 16.96 12.04 6.00
C GLN A 62 15.94 12.18 7.13
N ASN A 63 14.66 12.15 6.83
CA ASN A 63 13.62 12.11 7.83
C ASN A 63 13.37 10.65 8.27
N PRO A 64 13.63 10.28 9.54
CA PRO A 64 13.50 8.89 10.01
C PRO A 64 12.05 8.38 10.04
N LEU A 65 11.08 9.26 9.88
CA LEU A 65 9.67 8.88 9.76
C LEU A 65 9.31 8.34 8.37
N LEU A 66 10.12 8.60 7.33
CA LEU A 66 9.90 7.99 6.03
C LEU A 66 10.12 6.47 6.11
N LYS A 67 9.13 5.68 5.68
CA LYS A 67 9.17 4.22 5.71
C LYS A 67 9.21 3.58 4.34
N GLY A 68 8.67 4.26 3.32
CA GLY A 68 8.62 3.73 1.97
C GLY A 68 7.95 4.69 1.00
N PHE A 69 7.69 4.17 -0.20
CA PHE A 69 7.02 4.93 -1.25
C PHE A 69 5.91 4.11 -1.90
N ARG A 70 4.84 4.82 -2.28
CA ARG A 70 3.67 4.25 -2.93
C ARG A 70 3.45 4.88 -4.31
N PRO A 71 3.90 4.23 -5.40
CA PRO A 71 3.46 4.62 -6.73
C PRO A 71 1.97 4.31 -6.92
N MET A 72 1.26 5.17 -7.66
CA MET A 72 -0.18 5.02 -7.95
C MET A 72 -0.40 4.03 -9.10
N ILE A 73 0.05 2.77 -8.93
CA ILE A 73 0.09 1.76 -10.01
C ILE A 73 -1.29 1.52 -10.63
N HIS A 74 -2.33 1.57 -9.83
CA HIS A 74 -3.70 1.32 -10.28
C HIS A 74 -4.22 2.36 -11.30
N ASP A 75 -3.57 3.54 -11.39
CA ASP A 75 -3.89 4.61 -12.32
C ASP A 75 -2.95 4.62 -13.55
N ILE A 76 -1.87 3.83 -13.50
CA ILE A 76 -0.93 3.72 -14.61
C ILE A 76 -1.53 2.80 -15.69
N LYS A 77 -1.64 3.32 -16.93
CA LYS A 77 -2.26 2.56 -18.04
C LYS A 77 -1.49 1.30 -18.42
N ASP A 78 -0.17 1.34 -18.29
CA ASP A 78 0.70 0.20 -18.59
C ASP A 78 0.69 -0.78 -17.43
N VAL A 79 -0.04 -1.88 -17.56
CA VAL A 79 -0.12 -2.94 -16.54
C VAL A 79 1.25 -3.57 -16.24
N ASN A 80 2.21 -3.45 -17.15
CA ASN A 80 3.57 -3.96 -16.98
C ASN A 80 4.54 -2.92 -16.40
N TRP A 81 4.06 -1.74 -16.02
CA TRP A 81 4.90 -0.64 -15.56
C TRP A 81 5.95 -1.08 -14.53
N MET A 82 5.56 -1.85 -13.51
CA MET A 82 6.47 -2.30 -12.46
C MET A 82 7.57 -3.27 -12.94
N LEU A 83 7.45 -3.80 -14.15
CA LEU A 83 8.43 -4.72 -14.76
C LEU A 83 9.42 -4.03 -15.69
N LYS A 84 9.30 -2.71 -15.87
CA LYS A 84 10.20 -1.93 -16.72
C LYS A 84 11.63 -1.97 -16.20
N ASP A 85 12.59 -2.19 -17.07
CA ASP A 85 14.01 -2.16 -16.71
C ASP A 85 14.49 -0.75 -16.29
N THR A 86 13.79 0.30 -16.75
CA THR A 86 14.07 1.69 -16.36
C THR A 86 13.91 1.94 -14.86
N LEU A 87 13.12 1.12 -14.16
CA LEU A 87 12.90 1.24 -12.71
C LEU A 87 13.98 0.53 -11.88
N THR A 88 14.84 -0.30 -12.49
CA THR A 88 15.78 -1.16 -11.75
C THR A 88 16.66 -0.35 -10.81
N GLU A 89 17.23 0.75 -11.28
CA GLU A 89 18.12 1.55 -10.42
C GLU A 89 17.44 2.20 -9.23
N SER A 90 16.20 2.65 -9.39
CA SER A 90 15.43 3.27 -8.29
C SER A 90 14.96 2.21 -7.28
N LEU A 91 14.60 1.01 -7.76
CA LEU A 91 14.17 -0.10 -6.91
C LEU A 91 15.33 -0.71 -6.11
N ASP A 92 16.47 -0.95 -6.76
CA ASP A 92 17.71 -1.35 -6.06
C ASP A 92 18.11 -0.32 -5.00
N TYR A 93 17.83 0.95 -5.26
CA TYR A 93 18.11 2.00 -4.31
C TYR A 93 17.17 1.98 -3.10
N LEU A 94 15.88 1.63 -3.28
CA LEU A 94 14.98 1.37 -2.15
C LEU A 94 15.48 0.24 -1.26
N VAL A 95 15.86 -0.89 -1.86
CA VAL A 95 16.44 -2.02 -1.13
C VAL A 95 17.65 -1.57 -0.31
N LYS A 96 18.59 -0.84 -0.93
CA LYS A 96 19.77 -0.30 -0.25
C LYS A 96 19.43 0.61 0.92
N LYS A 97 18.33 1.36 0.85
CA LYS A 97 17.87 2.28 1.90
C LYS A 97 17.00 1.60 2.96
N GLY A 98 16.62 0.34 2.78
CA GLY A 98 15.70 -0.36 3.67
C GLY A 98 14.28 0.24 3.69
N LEU A 99 13.83 0.80 2.55
CA LEU A 99 12.52 1.42 2.40
C LEU A 99 11.54 0.44 1.74
N SER A 100 10.26 0.49 2.12
CA SER A 100 9.22 -0.34 1.53
C SER A 100 8.73 0.20 0.19
N PHE A 101 8.16 -0.72 -0.61
CA PHE A 101 7.40 -0.44 -1.81
C PHE A 101 5.94 -0.80 -1.55
N ASP A 102 5.07 0.19 -1.43
CA ASP A 102 3.64 -0.03 -1.23
C ASP A 102 2.95 -0.17 -2.59
N ALA A 103 2.47 -1.37 -2.87
CA ALA A 103 1.87 -1.73 -4.15
C ALA A 103 0.37 -1.42 -4.16
N LEU A 104 0.00 -0.23 -4.62
CA LEU A 104 -1.39 0.16 -4.85
C LEU A 104 -1.86 -0.42 -6.17
N VAL A 105 -2.31 -1.66 -6.15
CA VAL A 105 -2.63 -2.47 -7.33
C VAL A 105 -4.10 -2.91 -7.36
N ARG A 106 -4.54 -3.38 -8.52
CA ARG A 106 -5.82 -4.09 -8.76
C ARG A 106 -5.56 -5.53 -9.15
N PRO A 107 -6.56 -6.43 -9.17
CA PRO A 107 -6.38 -7.85 -9.50
C PRO A 107 -5.62 -8.12 -10.80
N ASN A 108 -5.82 -7.30 -11.83
CA ASN A 108 -5.12 -7.44 -13.11
C ASN A 108 -3.59 -7.22 -13.05
N HIS A 109 -3.07 -6.64 -11.95
CA HIS A 109 -1.63 -6.41 -11.74
C HIS A 109 -0.96 -7.55 -10.94
N LEU A 110 -1.73 -8.43 -10.28
CA LEU A 110 -1.17 -9.39 -9.30
C LEU A 110 -0.15 -10.35 -9.90
N LYS A 111 -0.36 -10.81 -11.14
CA LYS A 111 0.60 -11.68 -11.83
C LYS A 111 1.93 -10.96 -12.08
N ASN A 112 1.88 -9.70 -12.45
CA ASN A 112 3.07 -8.88 -12.64
C ASN A 112 3.74 -8.55 -11.29
N LEU A 113 2.96 -8.31 -10.24
CA LEU A 113 3.47 -8.11 -8.89
C LEU A 113 4.21 -9.36 -8.38
N LEU A 114 3.73 -10.56 -8.71
CA LEU A 114 4.42 -11.81 -8.37
C LEU A 114 5.80 -11.92 -9.07
N VAL A 115 5.88 -11.54 -10.35
CA VAL A 115 7.15 -11.50 -11.10
C VAL A 115 8.09 -10.45 -10.47
N PHE A 116 7.56 -9.26 -10.19
CA PHE A 116 8.26 -8.17 -9.55
C PHE A 116 8.83 -8.56 -8.17
N ALA A 117 8.00 -9.13 -7.31
CA ALA A 117 8.40 -9.55 -5.97
C ALA A 117 9.51 -10.61 -5.96
N LYS A 118 9.47 -11.54 -6.93
CA LYS A 118 10.53 -12.54 -7.11
C LYS A 118 11.84 -11.94 -7.65
N LYS A 119 11.76 -10.87 -8.45
CA LYS A 119 12.93 -10.14 -8.96
C LYS A 119 13.63 -9.36 -7.83
N TYR A 120 12.88 -8.88 -6.84
CA TYR A 120 13.38 -8.07 -5.72
C TYR A 120 13.08 -8.74 -4.35
N PRO A 121 13.70 -9.88 -4.02
CA PRO A 121 13.37 -10.64 -2.81
C PRO A 121 13.72 -9.90 -1.51
N ASP A 122 14.65 -8.96 -1.55
CA ASP A 122 15.08 -8.14 -0.42
C ASP A 122 14.27 -6.83 -0.28
N LEU A 123 13.36 -6.52 -1.21
CA LEU A 123 12.48 -5.37 -1.14
C LEU A 123 11.24 -5.71 -0.30
N PRO A 124 10.99 -5.03 0.83
CA PRO A 124 9.72 -5.17 1.52
C PRO A 124 8.58 -4.60 0.67
N ILE A 125 7.62 -5.42 0.30
CA ILE A 125 6.49 -5.03 -0.54
C ILE A 125 5.20 -5.13 0.28
N VAL A 126 4.39 -4.08 0.26
CA VAL A 126 3.11 -4.02 0.96
C VAL A 126 1.98 -3.91 -0.06
N ILE A 127 1.10 -4.90 -0.12
CA ILE A 127 -0.08 -4.86 -0.98
C ILE A 127 -1.14 -3.98 -0.32
N ASP A 128 -1.51 -2.87 -0.95
CA ASP A 128 -2.55 -1.98 -0.46
C ASP A 128 -3.96 -2.55 -0.69
N HIS A 129 -4.84 -2.37 0.31
CA HIS A 129 -6.29 -2.61 0.22
C HIS A 129 -6.63 -4.00 -0.31
N ILE A 130 -5.91 -5.04 0.15
CA ILE A 130 -6.06 -6.44 -0.32
C ILE A 130 -6.07 -6.58 -1.85
N ALA A 131 -5.34 -5.69 -2.55
CA ALA A 131 -5.30 -5.57 -4.02
C ALA A 131 -6.66 -5.24 -4.66
N LYS A 132 -7.57 -4.56 -3.95
CA LYS A 132 -8.83 -4.02 -4.47
C LYS A 132 -9.67 -5.05 -5.27
N PRO A 133 -10.05 -6.20 -4.68
CA PRO A 133 -10.85 -7.20 -5.38
C PRO A 133 -12.21 -6.66 -5.81
N VAL A 134 -12.77 -7.19 -6.90
CA VAL A 134 -14.09 -6.78 -7.39
C VAL A 134 -15.20 -7.50 -6.62
N ILE A 135 -15.35 -7.14 -5.33
CA ILE A 135 -16.26 -7.80 -4.38
C ILE A 135 -17.71 -7.89 -4.87
N PRO A 136 -18.32 -6.84 -5.49
CA PRO A 136 -19.71 -6.92 -5.94
C PRO A 136 -19.98 -8.03 -6.96
N LYS A 137 -18.97 -8.47 -7.71
CA LYS A 137 -19.10 -9.56 -8.68
C LYS A 137 -18.97 -10.95 -8.06
N GLY A 138 -18.46 -11.06 -6.83
CA GLY A 138 -18.17 -12.35 -6.20
C GLY A 138 -17.06 -13.17 -6.86
N GLU A 139 -16.22 -12.55 -7.68
CA GLU A 139 -15.14 -13.19 -8.44
C GLU A 139 -13.89 -13.36 -7.56
N ILE A 140 -13.94 -14.31 -6.63
CA ILE A 140 -12.87 -14.52 -5.65
C ILE A 140 -11.73 -15.44 -6.16
N ASP A 141 -12.01 -16.39 -7.04
CA ASP A 141 -11.11 -17.53 -7.31
C ASP A 141 -9.77 -17.10 -7.95
N GLU A 142 -9.79 -16.26 -8.99
CA GLU A 142 -8.55 -15.78 -9.62
C GLU A 142 -7.76 -14.87 -8.68
N TRP A 143 -8.44 -13.95 -8.01
CA TRP A 143 -7.82 -13.08 -7.01
C TRP A 143 -7.17 -13.90 -5.89
N LEU A 144 -7.87 -14.90 -5.35
CA LEU A 144 -7.37 -15.77 -4.29
C LEU A 144 -6.15 -16.57 -4.73
N LYS A 145 -6.16 -17.10 -5.96
CA LYS A 145 -5.02 -17.81 -6.54
C LYS A 145 -3.77 -16.94 -6.60
N ASP A 146 -3.91 -15.72 -7.12
CA ASP A 146 -2.79 -14.81 -7.30
C ASP A 146 -2.30 -14.26 -5.93
N MET A 147 -3.21 -13.96 -4.99
CA MET A 147 -2.86 -13.57 -3.62
C MET A 147 -2.18 -14.71 -2.85
N SER A 148 -2.60 -15.97 -3.05
CA SER A 148 -1.95 -17.13 -2.44
C SER A 148 -0.50 -17.28 -2.92
N ALA A 149 -0.26 -17.07 -4.22
CA ALA A 149 1.08 -17.11 -4.77
C ALA A 149 1.98 -16.00 -4.20
N LEU A 150 1.44 -14.78 -4.02
CA LEU A 150 2.15 -13.66 -3.41
C LEU A 150 2.42 -13.92 -1.92
N ALA A 151 1.44 -14.42 -1.18
CA ALA A 151 1.57 -14.71 0.25
C ALA A 151 2.63 -15.78 0.56
N SER A 152 3.00 -16.62 -0.43
CA SER A 152 4.07 -17.61 -0.29
C SER A 152 5.48 -17.01 -0.27
N LEU A 153 5.62 -15.70 -0.56
CA LEU A 153 6.89 -14.98 -0.54
C LEU A 153 7.09 -14.26 0.80
N ASP A 154 8.30 -14.32 1.35
CA ASP A 154 8.60 -13.75 2.67
C ASP A 154 8.66 -12.22 2.69
N ASN A 155 8.86 -11.60 1.52
CA ASN A 155 8.96 -10.15 1.37
C ASN A 155 7.63 -9.44 1.08
N ILE A 156 6.49 -10.12 1.28
CA ILE A 156 5.14 -9.58 1.02
C ILE A 156 4.33 -9.44 2.31
N TRP A 157 3.80 -8.24 2.50
CA TRP A 157 2.80 -7.89 3.51
C TRP A 157 1.51 -7.43 2.83
N CYS A 158 0.40 -7.41 3.58
CA CYS A 158 -0.89 -6.99 3.04
C CYS A 158 -1.59 -6.01 3.99
N LYS A 159 -2.14 -4.92 3.46
CA LYS A 159 -3.01 -4.02 4.20
C LYS A 159 -4.46 -4.49 4.14
N PHE A 160 -5.00 -4.78 5.30
CA PHE A 160 -6.42 -4.97 5.53
C PHE A 160 -7.08 -3.60 5.70
N SER A 161 -7.46 -2.99 4.59
CA SER A 161 -8.00 -1.63 4.48
C SER A 161 -8.77 -1.46 3.17
N GLY A 162 -9.51 -0.37 3.00
CA GLY A 162 -10.13 0.03 1.73
C GLY A 162 -11.24 -0.91 1.20
N ILE A 163 -11.72 -1.87 1.98
CA ILE A 163 -12.70 -2.88 1.53
C ILE A 163 -14.06 -2.23 1.28
N VAL A 164 -14.45 -1.32 2.16
CA VAL A 164 -15.75 -0.64 2.08
C VAL A 164 -15.83 0.25 0.85
N THR A 165 -14.73 0.89 0.48
CA THR A 165 -14.65 1.74 -0.72
C THR A 165 -14.73 0.94 -2.02
N GLU A 166 -14.27 -0.32 -2.02
CA GLU A 166 -14.32 -1.17 -3.22
C GLU A 166 -15.66 -1.90 -3.40
N ILE A 167 -16.44 -2.03 -2.35
CA ILE A 167 -17.73 -2.72 -2.44
C ILE A 167 -18.89 -1.78 -2.79
N GLY A 168 -18.74 -0.47 -2.49
CA GLY A 168 -19.78 0.53 -2.73
C GLY A 168 -20.92 0.50 -1.72
N GLU A 169 -22.03 1.17 -2.05
CA GLU A 169 -23.20 1.26 -1.18
C GLU A 169 -24.01 -0.05 -1.13
N ASN A 170 -24.81 -0.22 -0.08
CA ASN A 170 -25.76 -1.34 0.09
C ASN A 170 -25.13 -2.74 0.13
N TYR A 171 -23.93 -2.87 0.65
CA TYR A 171 -23.28 -4.16 0.80
C TYR A 171 -23.78 -4.96 2.02
N THR A 172 -23.58 -6.26 1.97
CA THR A 172 -23.81 -7.17 3.11
C THR A 172 -22.50 -7.71 3.66
N LYS A 173 -22.45 -8.01 4.96
CA LYS A 173 -21.30 -8.66 5.56
C LYS A 173 -20.92 -9.97 4.86
N GLY A 174 -21.93 -10.72 4.36
CA GLY A 174 -21.70 -11.96 3.62
C GLY A 174 -20.86 -11.80 2.35
N GLN A 175 -20.85 -10.63 1.73
CA GLN A 175 -20.03 -10.36 0.55
C GLN A 175 -18.56 -10.10 0.92
N ILE A 176 -18.30 -9.54 2.10
CA ILE A 176 -16.96 -9.18 2.57
C ILE A 176 -16.25 -10.36 3.25
N VAL A 177 -16.97 -11.11 4.10
CA VAL A 177 -16.41 -12.17 4.95
C VAL A 177 -15.51 -13.14 4.20
N PRO A 178 -15.87 -13.67 3.00
CA PRO A 178 -15.00 -14.61 2.29
C PRO A 178 -13.61 -14.03 1.96
N TYR A 179 -13.53 -12.76 1.58
CA TYR A 179 -12.24 -12.10 1.28
C TYR A 179 -11.42 -11.88 2.56
N VAL A 180 -12.08 -11.48 3.64
CA VAL A 180 -11.43 -11.26 4.95
C VAL A 180 -10.82 -12.56 5.47
N GLU A 181 -11.59 -13.64 5.52
CA GLU A 181 -11.13 -14.95 6.00
C GLU A 181 -9.91 -15.41 5.22
N ARG A 182 -9.93 -15.31 3.87
CA ARG A 182 -8.80 -15.72 3.04
C ARG A 182 -7.54 -14.89 3.25
N ILE A 183 -7.66 -13.57 3.44
CA ILE A 183 -6.49 -12.74 3.72
C ILE A 183 -5.84 -13.10 5.05
N PHE A 184 -6.64 -13.35 6.10
CA PHE A 184 -6.10 -13.75 7.40
C PHE A 184 -5.51 -15.15 7.38
N GLU A 185 -6.05 -16.09 6.59
CA GLU A 185 -5.46 -17.42 6.37
C GLU A 185 -4.12 -17.34 5.63
N LEU A 186 -4.01 -16.47 4.60
CA LEU A 186 -2.83 -16.39 3.74
C LEU A 186 -1.64 -15.65 4.36
N PHE A 187 -1.90 -14.53 5.03
CA PHE A 187 -0.83 -13.66 5.54
C PHE A 187 -0.58 -13.80 7.04
N GLU A 188 -1.44 -14.48 7.75
CA GLU A 188 -1.42 -14.57 9.20
C GLU A 188 -1.37 -13.19 9.89
N SER A 189 -1.43 -13.11 11.21
CA SER A 189 -1.46 -11.82 11.91
C SER A 189 -0.16 -11.02 11.82
N GLN A 190 0.95 -11.67 11.50
CA GLN A 190 2.29 -11.05 11.48
C GLN A 190 2.58 -10.27 10.18
N ARG A 191 1.86 -10.58 9.10
CA ARG A 191 2.05 -9.94 7.79
C ARG A 191 0.82 -9.16 7.32
N ILE A 192 -0.11 -8.87 8.24
CA ILE A 192 -1.28 -8.02 8.00
C ILE A 192 -1.11 -6.69 8.71
N MET A 193 -1.39 -5.61 8.01
CA MET A 193 -1.47 -4.26 8.55
C MET A 193 -2.90 -3.77 8.48
N TRP A 194 -3.49 -3.39 9.60
CA TRP A 194 -4.80 -2.75 9.58
C TRP A 194 -4.70 -1.28 9.15
N GLY A 195 -5.62 -0.82 8.32
CA GLY A 195 -5.74 0.57 7.91
C GLY A 195 -7.20 1.01 7.85
N SER A 196 -7.49 2.20 8.36
CA SER A 196 -8.82 2.80 8.28
C SER A 196 -9.19 3.27 6.88
N ASP A 197 -8.20 3.60 6.06
CA ASP A 197 -8.37 4.31 4.78
C ASP A 197 -9.08 5.68 4.96
N TRP A 198 -8.97 6.29 6.16
CA TRP A 198 -9.52 7.60 6.44
C TRP A 198 -8.68 8.69 5.73
N PRO A 199 -9.28 9.71 5.10
CA PRO A 199 -10.70 10.04 5.07
C PRO A 199 -11.49 9.40 3.90
N VAL A 200 -10.87 8.62 3.01
CA VAL A 200 -11.52 8.04 1.82
C VAL A 200 -12.72 7.18 2.19
N LEU A 201 -12.63 6.44 3.29
CA LEU A 201 -13.73 5.67 3.88
C LEU A 201 -15.02 6.50 4.04
N THR A 202 -14.91 7.78 4.42
CA THR A 202 -16.10 8.64 4.65
C THR A 202 -16.84 9.04 3.37
N MET A 203 -16.28 8.75 2.20
CA MET A 203 -16.95 9.02 0.92
C MET A 203 -18.04 7.98 0.59
N VAL A 204 -18.07 6.86 1.30
CA VAL A 204 -19.01 5.74 1.06
C VAL A 204 -20.06 5.64 2.17
N GLU A 205 -19.80 6.25 3.33
CA GLU A 205 -20.76 6.33 4.43
C GLU A 205 -21.63 7.58 4.28
N SER A 206 -22.85 7.41 3.88
CA SER A 206 -23.91 8.42 3.94
C SER A 206 -25.09 7.91 4.74
#